data_87bb62b8cf1f5f9351f7b51a0cd64e14
#
_entry.id   87bb62b8cf1f5f9351f7b51a0cd64e14
#
_cell.length_a   1.000
_cell.length_b   1.000
_cell.length_c   1.000
_cell.angle_alpha   90.00
_cell.angle_beta   90.00
_cell.angle_gamma   90.00
#
_symmetry.space_group_name_H-M   'P 1'
#
loop_
_entity.id
_entity.type
_entity.pdbx_description
1 polymer ?
#
loop_
_entity_poly.entity_id
_entity_poly.type
_entity_poly.pdbx_seq_one_letter_code
_entity_poly.pdbx_strand_id
1 'polypeptide(L)'
;MKTMKHIITVLLICSLMIPQLLIADEGMWLVHLIGAKTFAQMQKRGLKLSKEQLYDINKSSIKDAIAIFGGGCTSEMVSAQGLLFTNHHCGYDAIAAASSVEHNYLKDGFWAKSKDQEIPCPGLSVQFLIKIEDVTTAVNEKLKGLAPKLYTSKLPGILTEMQNAAQDGTPYEVRISAFFKGNQFLKFTYLRYKDVRLVGTPPESIGKFGGDTDNWEWPRHTGDFSIFRVYMSPDGNASEYNMANIPFVPKHVLPVSIKGLNDGDYAMIYGYPGSTNRYETSYGVQLKTDIENPT
;
A
#
# COMPACT_ATOMS: atom_id res chain seq x y z
N MET A 1 57.88 -18.31 19.61
CA MET A 1 57.28 -16.96 19.61
C MET A 1 56.88 -16.48 18.21
N LYS A 2 57.65 -16.55 17.15
CA LYS A 2 57.29 -16.07 15.80
C LYS A 2 56.06 -16.82 15.22
N THR A 3 56.02 -18.13 15.32
CA THR A 3 54.95 -19.00 14.80
C THR A 3 53.59 -18.70 15.47
N MET A 4 53.60 -18.46 16.79
CA MET A 4 52.37 -18.13 17.54
C MET A 4 51.79 -16.76 17.15
N LYS A 5 52.67 -15.78 16.84
CA LYS A 5 52.22 -14.47 16.32
C LYS A 5 51.56 -14.59 14.95
N HIS A 6 52.09 -15.43 14.03
CA HIS A 6 51.47 -15.67 12.73
C HIS A 6 50.11 -16.35 12.83
N ILE A 7 49.98 -17.34 13.73
CA ILE A 7 48.67 -18.01 13.98
C ILE A 7 47.63 -17.02 14.51
N ILE A 8 48.01 -16.16 15.47
CA ILE A 8 47.10 -15.13 16.01
C ILE A 8 46.73 -14.15 14.93
N THR A 9 47.66 -13.71 14.07
CA THR A 9 47.36 -12.77 12.97
C THR A 9 46.41 -13.39 11.94
N VAL A 10 46.60 -14.66 11.59
CA VAL A 10 45.70 -15.38 10.66
C VAL A 10 44.33 -15.57 11.26
N LEU A 11 44.21 -15.91 12.55
CA LEU A 11 42.91 -16.01 13.23
C LEU A 11 42.17 -14.64 13.30
N LEU A 12 42.91 -13.54 13.52
CA LEU A 12 42.34 -12.20 13.52
C LEU A 12 41.87 -11.82 12.12
N ILE A 13 42.64 -12.11 11.07
CA ILE A 13 42.22 -11.85 9.69
C ILE A 13 41.00 -12.70 9.32
N CYS A 14 40.99 -13.99 9.69
CA CYS A 14 39.81 -14.85 9.47
C CYS A 14 38.55 -14.36 10.23
N SER A 15 38.73 -13.84 11.43
CA SER A 15 37.59 -13.29 12.19
C SER A 15 37.03 -11.99 11.59
N LEU A 16 37.87 -11.19 10.92
CA LEU A 16 37.46 -9.99 10.16
C LEU A 16 36.83 -10.34 8.81
N MET A 17 37.06 -11.55 8.31
CA MET A 17 36.46 -12.05 7.06
C MET A 17 35.15 -12.84 7.27
N ILE A 18 34.65 -12.96 8.50
CA ILE A 18 33.34 -13.54 8.72
C ILE A 18 32.36 -12.54 8.08
N PRO A 19 31.69 -12.89 6.95
CA PRO A 19 30.70 -12.01 6.38
C PRO A 19 29.63 -11.80 7.46
N GLN A 20 29.44 -10.57 7.86
CA GLN A 20 28.24 -10.23 8.61
C GLN A 20 27.09 -10.62 7.69
N LEU A 21 26.39 -11.69 8.01
CA LEU A 21 25.14 -12.05 7.36
C LEU A 21 24.18 -10.89 7.66
N LEU A 22 24.17 -9.89 6.78
CA LEU A 22 23.14 -8.89 6.74
C LEU A 22 21.85 -9.65 6.37
N ILE A 23 21.14 -10.13 7.36
CA ILE A 23 19.84 -10.74 7.18
C ILE A 23 18.89 -9.57 6.93
N ALA A 24 18.59 -9.33 5.66
CA ALA A 24 17.53 -8.40 5.30
C ALA A 24 16.21 -8.89 5.90
N ASP A 25 15.43 -7.96 6.40
CA ASP A 25 14.11 -8.27 6.95
C ASP A 25 13.18 -8.73 5.84
N GLU A 26 12.53 -9.85 6.06
CA GLU A 26 11.48 -10.34 5.17
C GLU A 26 10.25 -9.41 5.23
N GLY A 27 9.46 -9.38 4.18
CA GLY A 27 8.29 -8.52 4.06
C GLY A 27 7.28 -9.01 3.02
N MET A 28 6.38 -8.11 2.58
CA MET A 28 5.30 -8.40 1.62
C MET A 28 4.33 -9.49 2.13
N TRP A 29 4.12 -9.53 3.43
CA TRP A 29 3.22 -10.50 4.06
C TRP A 29 1.75 -10.13 3.82
N LEU A 30 0.94 -11.11 3.41
CA LEU A 30 -0.51 -10.98 3.46
C LEU A 30 -0.95 -10.96 4.91
N VAL A 31 -1.45 -9.83 5.38
CA VAL A 31 -1.68 -9.54 6.80
C VAL A 31 -2.58 -10.57 7.49
N HIS A 32 -3.63 -11.06 6.81
CA HIS A 32 -4.54 -12.09 7.32
C HIS A 32 -3.91 -13.49 7.36
N LEU A 33 -2.77 -13.70 6.69
CA LEU A 33 -2.03 -14.97 6.65
C LEU A 33 -0.73 -14.93 7.47
N ILE A 34 -0.46 -13.88 8.24
CA ILE A 34 0.73 -13.82 9.08
C ILE A 34 0.74 -15.00 10.07
N GLY A 35 1.64 -15.96 9.80
CA GLY A 35 1.81 -17.15 10.63
C GLY A 35 2.42 -16.85 12.00
N ALA A 36 2.30 -17.80 12.95
CA ALA A 36 2.81 -17.63 14.30
C ALA A 36 4.32 -17.32 14.34
N LYS A 37 5.12 -17.97 13.48
CA LYS A 37 6.57 -17.76 13.39
C LYS A 37 6.93 -16.34 12.97
N THR A 38 6.32 -15.84 11.90
CA THR A 38 6.54 -14.47 11.40
C THR A 38 6.09 -13.45 12.44
N PHE A 39 4.92 -13.64 13.02
CA PHE A 39 4.41 -12.74 14.05
C PHE A 39 5.32 -12.69 15.29
N ALA A 40 5.81 -13.85 15.76
CA ALA A 40 6.77 -13.91 16.86
C ALA A 40 8.10 -13.19 16.54
N GLN A 41 8.56 -13.26 15.28
CA GLN A 41 9.73 -12.49 14.82
C GLN A 41 9.46 -10.98 14.85
N MET A 42 8.30 -10.53 14.38
CA MET A 42 7.89 -9.13 14.44
C MET A 42 7.85 -8.63 15.90
N GLN A 43 7.28 -9.43 16.81
CA GLN A 43 7.25 -9.10 18.24
C GLN A 43 8.67 -9.03 18.86
N LYS A 44 9.54 -9.98 18.52
CA LYS A 44 10.94 -9.96 18.96
C LYS A 44 11.68 -8.70 18.51
N ARG A 45 11.30 -8.12 17.37
CA ARG A 45 11.85 -6.86 16.85
C ARG A 45 11.18 -5.61 17.41
N GLY A 46 10.15 -5.75 18.23
CA GLY A 46 9.50 -4.64 18.91
C GLY A 46 8.05 -4.35 18.55
N LEU A 47 7.41 -5.17 17.67
CA LEU A 47 5.98 -5.04 17.44
C LEU A 47 5.20 -5.27 18.74
N LYS A 48 4.40 -4.28 19.12
CA LYS A 48 3.56 -4.32 20.33
C LYS A 48 2.09 -4.61 20.04
N LEU A 49 1.70 -4.61 18.76
CA LEU A 49 0.31 -4.86 18.35
C LEU A 49 0.01 -6.36 18.35
N SER A 50 -1.25 -6.73 18.61
CA SER A 50 -1.73 -8.09 18.42
C SER A 50 -2.05 -8.34 16.94
N LYS A 51 -2.29 -9.61 16.56
CA LYS A 51 -2.72 -9.96 15.20
C LYS A 51 -4.07 -9.34 14.87
N GLU A 52 -4.99 -9.33 15.82
CA GLU A 52 -6.33 -8.76 15.69
C GLU A 52 -6.26 -7.23 15.48
N GLN A 53 -5.29 -6.57 16.14
CA GLN A 53 -5.05 -5.14 15.91
C GLN A 53 -4.48 -4.85 14.52
N LEU A 54 -3.71 -5.78 13.94
CA LEU A 54 -3.24 -5.66 12.57
C LEU A 54 -4.38 -5.90 11.56
N TYR A 55 -5.13 -6.98 11.75
CA TYR A 55 -6.23 -7.36 10.86
C TYR A 55 -7.32 -8.12 11.61
N ASP A 56 -8.54 -7.58 11.60
CA ASP A 56 -9.76 -8.24 12.07
C ASP A 56 -10.92 -7.87 11.14
N ILE A 57 -11.79 -8.81 10.84
CA ILE A 57 -12.96 -8.57 9.98
C ILE A 57 -14.18 -8.11 10.79
N ASN A 58 -14.22 -8.40 12.10
CA ASN A 58 -15.35 -8.14 12.98
C ASN A 58 -15.11 -6.93 13.89
N LYS A 59 -13.84 -6.61 14.18
CA LYS A 59 -13.44 -5.52 15.06
C LYS A 59 -12.62 -4.50 14.29
N SER A 60 -12.54 -3.28 14.82
CA SER A 60 -11.66 -2.25 14.30
C SER A 60 -10.20 -2.69 14.41
N SER A 61 -9.45 -2.51 13.33
CA SER A 61 -8.03 -2.85 13.23
C SER A 61 -7.32 -1.86 12.29
N ILE A 62 -6.00 -1.92 12.20
CA ILE A 62 -5.21 -1.03 11.31
C ILE A 62 -5.74 -1.07 9.87
N LYS A 63 -6.22 -2.23 9.38
CA LYS A 63 -6.79 -2.30 8.01
C LYS A 63 -7.88 -1.27 7.73
N ASP A 64 -8.62 -0.85 8.76
CA ASP A 64 -9.74 0.10 8.61
C ASP A 64 -9.25 1.56 8.52
N ALA A 65 -7.97 1.81 8.81
CA ALA A 65 -7.34 3.10 8.61
C ALA A 65 -6.57 3.19 7.29
N ILE A 66 -6.31 2.07 6.63
CA ILE A 66 -5.51 2.01 5.41
C ILE A 66 -6.42 1.81 4.21
N ALA A 67 -6.30 2.65 3.20
CA ALA A 67 -7.15 2.62 2.02
C ALA A 67 -6.34 2.65 0.72
N ILE A 68 -6.95 2.13 -0.35
CA ILE A 68 -6.46 2.32 -1.71
C ILE A 68 -6.91 3.71 -2.17
N PHE A 69 -5.96 4.52 -2.59
CA PHE A 69 -6.18 5.86 -3.12
C PHE A 69 -6.04 5.85 -4.64
N GLY A 70 -7.06 6.38 -5.33
CA GLY A 70 -7.05 6.44 -6.79
C GLY A 70 -6.86 5.07 -7.45
N GLY A 71 -5.89 4.97 -8.33
CA GLY A 71 -5.61 3.77 -9.14
C GLY A 71 -4.82 2.66 -8.44
N GLY A 72 -4.38 2.82 -7.19
CA GLY A 72 -3.61 1.78 -6.51
C GLY A 72 -2.61 2.25 -5.45
N CYS A 73 -2.51 3.55 -5.21
CA CYS A 73 -1.68 4.07 -4.12
C CYS A 73 -2.24 3.70 -2.75
N THR A 74 -1.39 3.70 -1.74
CA THR A 74 -1.81 3.59 -0.34
C THR A 74 -2.09 4.96 0.24
N SER A 75 -3.10 5.05 1.08
CA SER A 75 -3.39 6.20 1.92
C SER A 75 -3.80 5.77 3.32
N GLU A 76 -3.66 6.67 4.30
CA GLU A 76 -3.96 6.40 5.70
C GLU A 76 -4.85 7.46 6.33
N MET A 77 -5.85 7.00 7.10
CA MET A 77 -6.75 7.85 7.85
C MET A 77 -6.06 8.36 9.12
N VAL A 78 -5.94 9.67 9.26
CA VAL A 78 -5.25 10.34 10.37
C VAL A 78 -6.18 11.16 11.25
N SER A 79 -7.47 11.24 10.94
CA SER A 79 -8.46 11.92 11.79
C SER A 79 -9.82 11.24 11.77
N ALA A 80 -10.58 11.41 12.84
CA ALA A 80 -11.98 10.96 12.94
C ALA A 80 -12.94 11.73 12.02
N GLN A 81 -12.46 12.70 11.24
CA GLN A 81 -13.21 13.48 10.28
C GLN A 81 -12.74 13.27 8.84
N GLY A 82 -12.37 12.05 8.49
CA GLY A 82 -12.08 11.65 7.13
C GLY A 82 -10.80 12.22 6.52
N LEU A 83 -9.91 12.87 7.30
CA LEU A 83 -8.63 13.36 6.78
C LEU A 83 -7.70 12.18 6.52
N LEU A 84 -7.12 12.14 5.33
CA LEU A 84 -6.16 11.11 4.93
C LEU A 84 -4.87 11.72 4.38
N PHE A 85 -3.78 10.99 4.56
CA PHE A 85 -2.49 11.29 3.96
C PHE A 85 -2.20 10.27 2.86
N THR A 86 -1.49 10.73 1.83
CA THR A 86 -0.91 9.90 0.78
C THR A 86 0.32 10.60 0.20
N ASN A 87 1.00 9.98 -0.74
CA ASN A 87 2.15 10.60 -1.40
C ASN A 87 1.72 11.77 -2.31
N HIS A 88 2.62 12.72 -2.53
CA HIS A 88 2.43 13.81 -3.49
C HIS A 88 2.25 13.26 -4.90
N HIS A 89 3.11 12.32 -5.32
CA HIS A 89 3.01 11.72 -6.64
C HIS A 89 1.70 10.93 -6.84
N CYS A 90 1.09 10.39 -5.79
CA CYS A 90 -0.22 9.74 -5.85
C CYS A 90 -1.36 10.75 -6.02
N GLY A 91 -1.22 11.94 -5.45
CA GLY A 91 -2.17 13.04 -5.59
C GLY A 91 -1.96 13.90 -6.84
N TYR A 92 -0.87 13.69 -7.59
CA TYR A 92 -0.39 14.58 -8.64
C TYR A 92 -1.47 14.97 -9.67
N ASP A 93 -2.14 13.98 -10.24
CA ASP A 93 -3.19 14.21 -11.25
C ASP A 93 -4.38 14.98 -10.69
N ALA A 94 -4.78 14.70 -9.45
CA ALA A 94 -5.87 15.41 -8.79
C ALA A 94 -5.49 16.87 -8.46
N ILE A 95 -4.24 17.10 -8.03
CA ILE A 95 -3.69 18.44 -7.77
C ILE A 95 -3.58 19.23 -9.08
N ALA A 96 -3.10 18.59 -10.16
CA ALA A 96 -3.02 19.19 -11.48
C ALA A 96 -4.40 19.57 -12.02
N ALA A 97 -5.38 18.66 -11.90
CA ALA A 97 -6.76 18.92 -12.33
C ALA A 97 -7.46 20.01 -11.51
N ALA A 98 -7.09 20.20 -10.25
CA ALA A 98 -7.58 21.27 -9.40
C ALA A 98 -6.93 22.64 -9.72
N SER A 99 -5.79 22.65 -10.42
CA SER A 99 -5.03 23.84 -10.75
C SER A 99 -5.65 24.61 -11.93
N SER A 100 -5.39 25.90 -11.98
CA SER A 100 -5.71 26.78 -13.11
C SER A 100 -4.51 27.64 -13.49
N VAL A 101 -4.64 28.48 -14.52
CA VAL A 101 -3.60 29.44 -14.91
C VAL A 101 -3.32 30.44 -13.78
N GLU A 102 -4.35 30.86 -13.06
CA GLU A 102 -4.27 31.82 -11.94
C GLU A 102 -3.82 31.15 -10.63
N HIS A 103 -4.07 29.85 -10.48
CA HIS A 103 -3.79 29.09 -9.27
C HIS A 103 -3.11 27.75 -9.62
N ASN A 104 -1.80 27.76 -9.74
CA ASN A 104 -1.01 26.56 -10.02
C ASN A 104 -0.64 25.85 -8.70
N TYR A 105 -1.50 24.96 -8.22
CA TYR A 105 -1.30 24.26 -6.95
C TYR A 105 -0.14 23.26 -6.97
N LEU A 106 0.27 22.78 -8.14
CA LEU A 106 1.50 21.99 -8.23
C LEU A 106 2.73 22.85 -7.94
N LYS A 107 2.77 24.08 -8.49
CA LYS A 107 3.91 24.98 -8.35
C LYS A 107 3.94 25.66 -6.99
N ASP A 108 2.78 26.14 -6.51
CA ASP A 108 2.70 27.06 -5.37
C ASP A 108 2.26 26.34 -4.09
N GLY A 109 1.77 25.09 -4.20
CA GLY A 109 1.13 24.37 -3.12
C GLY A 109 -0.30 24.86 -2.87
N PHE A 110 -1.01 24.16 -1.98
CA PHE A 110 -2.37 24.52 -1.57
C PHE A 110 -2.62 24.09 -0.12
N TRP A 111 -3.34 24.91 0.64
CA TRP A 111 -3.73 24.61 2.01
C TRP A 111 -5.11 25.21 2.30
N ALA A 112 -6.14 24.37 2.37
CA ALA A 112 -7.47 24.78 2.80
C ALA A 112 -7.43 25.22 4.28
N LYS A 113 -8.01 26.35 4.60
CA LYS A 113 -8.13 26.87 5.98
C LYS A 113 -9.40 26.41 6.67
N SER A 114 -10.38 25.95 5.89
CA SER A 114 -11.68 25.47 6.34
C SER A 114 -12.23 24.46 5.33
N LYS A 115 -13.25 23.69 5.72
CA LYS A 115 -13.84 22.64 4.89
C LYS A 115 -14.51 23.16 3.61
N ASP A 116 -15.00 24.38 3.63
CA ASP A 116 -15.59 25.04 2.46
C ASP A 116 -14.54 25.43 1.39
N GLN A 117 -13.27 25.48 1.76
CA GLN A 117 -12.16 25.72 0.84
C GLN A 117 -11.55 24.43 0.27
N GLU A 118 -11.96 23.26 0.77
CA GLU A 118 -11.47 21.99 0.25
C GLU A 118 -11.99 21.78 -1.18
N ILE A 119 -11.07 21.41 -2.09
CA ILE A 119 -11.36 21.35 -3.53
C ILE A 119 -11.82 19.93 -3.89
N PRO A 120 -13.05 19.75 -4.42
CA PRO A 120 -13.51 18.47 -4.93
C PRO A 120 -12.60 17.94 -6.04
N CYS A 121 -12.32 16.64 -6.02
CA CYS A 121 -11.48 15.95 -7.01
C CYS A 121 -12.33 14.95 -7.81
N PRO A 122 -13.03 15.38 -8.88
CA PRO A 122 -13.89 14.49 -9.68
C PRO A 122 -13.11 13.31 -10.25
N GLY A 123 -13.68 12.11 -10.16
CA GLY A 123 -13.04 10.88 -10.64
C GLY A 123 -12.07 10.22 -9.65
N LEU A 124 -11.63 10.95 -8.63
CA LEU A 124 -10.84 10.37 -7.55
C LEU A 124 -11.72 9.56 -6.60
N SER A 125 -11.20 8.44 -6.13
CA SER A 125 -11.92 7.60 -5.16
C SER A 125 -10.98 6.98 -4.15
N VAL A 126 -11.53 6.58 -3.01
CA VAL A 126 -10.81 5.89 -1.93
C VAL A 126 -11.56 4.60 -1.60
N GLN A 127 -10.85 3.49 -1.52
CA GLN A 127 -11.42 2.16 -1.25
C GLN A 127 -10.90 1.62 0.07
N PHE A 128 -11.82 1.23 0.95
CA PHE A 128 -11.50 0.56 2.22
C PHE A 128 -11.73 -0.94 2.11
N LEU A 129 -10.77 -1.71 2.55
CA LEU A 129 -10.86 -3.17 2.61
C LEU A 129 -11.84 -3.58 3.72
N ILE A 130 -12.92 -4.26 3.34
CA ILE A 130 -13.89 -4.82 4.29
C ILE A 130 -13.42 -6.19 4.78
N LYS A 131 -13.11 -7.11 3.84
CA LYS A 131 -12.65 -8.46 4.18
C LYS A 131 -11.87 -9.11 3.05
N ILE A 132 -11.08 -10.12 3.43
CA ILE A 132 -10.39 -11.04 2.53
C ILE A 132 -10.91 -12.45 2.81
N GLU A 133 -11.24 -13.20 1.77
CA GLU A 133 -11.75 -14.56 1.85
C GLU A 133 -10.98 -15.48 0.90
N ASP A 134 -10.63 -16.68 1.35
CA ASP A 134 -10.05 -17.69 0.47
C ASP A 134 -11.17 -18.35 -0.34
N VAL A 135 -11.08 -18.23 -1.66
CA VAL A 135 -12.06 -18.80 -2.60
C VAL A 135 -11.42 -19.85 -3.53
N THR A 136 -10.25 -20.36 -3.15
CA THR A 136 -9.48 -21.32 -3.94
C THR A 136 -10.31 -22.55 -4.31
N THR A 137 -11.03 -23.13 -3.35
CA THR A 137 -11.89 -24.29 -3.59
C THR A 137 -12.98 -23.97 -4.62
N ALA A 138 -13.65 -22.83 -4.49
CA ALA A 138 -14.72 -22.42 -5.41
C ALA A 138 -14.21 -22.18 -6.83
N VAL A 139 -13.03 -21.58 -6.98
CA VAL A 139 -12.39 -21.39 -8.30
C VAL A 139 -12.00 -22.74 -8.90
N ASN A 140 -11.39 -23.63 -8.11
CA ASN A 140 -10.98 -24.94 -8.58
C ASN A 140 -12.17 -25.81 -9.01
N GLU A 141 -13.31 -25.74 -8.33
CA GLU A 141 -14.52 -26.42 -8.77
C GLU A 141 -15.02 -25.92 -10.13
N LYS A 142 -14.93 -24.62 -10.42
CA LYS A 142 -15.28 -24.09 -11.76
C LYS A 142 -14.26 -24.46 -12.85
N LEU A 143 -13.03 -24.75 -12.49
CA LEU A 143 -11.99 -25.24 -13.40
C LEU A 143 -12.09 -26.77 -13.63
N LYS A 144 -12.79 -27.48 -12.77
CA LYS A 144 -12.91 -28.93 -12.82
C LYS A 144 -13.53 -29.40 -14.15
N GLY A 145 -12.89 -30.41 -14.74
CA GLY A 145 -13.30 -30.95 -16.05
C GLY A 145 -12.74 -30.21 -17.26
N LEU A 146 -12.09 -29.06 -17.09
CA LEU A 146 -11.34 -28.44 -18.19
C LEU A 146 -10.00 -29.14 -18.41
N ALA A 147 -9.55 -29.19 -19.66
CA ALA A 147 -8.18 -29.63 -19.93
C ALA A 147 -7.18 -28.58 -19.37
N PRO A 148 -6.06 -28.99 -18.72
CA PRO A 148 -5.11 -28.06 -18.09
C PRO A 148 -4.62 -26.94 -19.01
N LYS A 149 -4.44 -27.21 -20.32
CA LYS A 149 -4.06 -26.21 -21.32
C LYS A 149 -5.07 -25.06 -21.49
N LEU A 150 -6.32 -25.25 -21.06
CA LEU A 150 -7.37 -24.24 -21.13
C LEU A 150 -7.45 -23.38 -19.86
N TYR A 151 -6.78 -23.75 -18.76
CA TYR A 151 -6.89 -23.03 -17.49
C TYR A 151 -6.48 -21.57 -17.65
N THR A 152 -5.32 -21.30 -18.24
CA THR A 152 -4.81 -19.94 -18.43
C THR A 152 -5.77 -19.07 -19.23
N SER A 153 -6.39 -19.62 -20.27
CA SER A 153 -7.32 -18.86 -21.11
C SER A 153 -8.72 -18.70 -20.53
N LYS A 154 -9.18 -19.63 -19.70
CA LYS A 154 -10.53 -19.60 -19.11
C LYS A 154 -10.59 -18.93 -17.74
N LEU A 155 -9.50 -18.98 -16.98
CA LEU A 155 -9.43 -18.44 -15.63
C LEU A 155 -9.88 -16.98 -15.51
N PRO A 156 -9.43 -16.03 -16.37
CA PRO A 156 -9.86 -14.63 -16.25
C PRO A 156 -11.38 -14.47 -16.33
N GLY A 157 -12.04 -15.17 -17.26
CA GLY A 157 -13.51 -15.14 -17.40
C GLY A 157 -14.22 -15.70 -16.18
N ILE A 158 -13.73 -16.82 -15.63
CA ILE A 158 -14.28 -17.43 -14.40
C ILE A 158 -14.17 -16.47 -13.22
N LEU A 159 -13.00 -15.83 -13.04
CA LEU A 159 -12.81 -14.87 -11.94
C LEU A 159 -13.73 -13.67 -12.10
N THR A 160 -13.89 -13.14 -13.32
CA THR A 160 -14.80 -12.01 -13.61
C THR A 160 -16.25 -12.37 -13.31
N GLU A 161 -16.71 -13.55 -13.73
CA GLU A 161 -18.07 -14.05 -13.42
C GLU A 161 -18.30 -14.12 -11.90
N MET A 162 -17.35 -14.70 -11.16
CA MET A 162 -17.44 -14.82 -9.71
C MET A 162 -17.42 -13.45 -9.00
N GLN A 163 -16.61 -12.50 -9.51
CA GLN A 163 -16.57 -11.11 -9.00
C GLN A 163 -17.91 -10.43 -9.19
N ASN A 164 -18.45 -10.46 -10.41
CA ASN A 164 -19.74 -9.85 -10.73
C ASN A 164 -20.88 -10.42 -9.89
N ALA A 165 -20.93 -11.74 -9.77
CA ALA A 165 -21.93 -12.39 -8.93
C ALA A 165 -21.82 -12.03 -7.45
N ALA A 166 -20.61 -11.76 -6.96
CA ALA A 166 -20.39 -11.36 -5.56
C ALA A 166 -20.66 -9.87 -5.30
N GLN A 167 -20.65 -9.03 -6.34
CA GLN A 167 -20.98 -7.60 -6.27
C GLN A 167 -22.48 -7.32 -6.41
N ASP A 168 -23.16 -8.16 -7.18
CA ASP A 168 -24.53 -7.90 -7.59
C ASP A 168 -25.45 -7.62 -6.39
N GLY A 169 -26.21 -6.53 -6.47
CA GLY A 169 -27.11 -6.06 -5.40
C GLY A 169 -26.40 -5.54 -4.14
N THR A 170 -25.10 -5.34 -4.14
CA THR A 170 -24.35 -4.84 -2.99
C THR A 170 -23.67 -3.49 -3.27
N PRO A 171 -23.33 -2.69 -2.24
CA PRO A 171 -22.55 -1.46 -2.40
C PRO A 171 -21.03 -1.74 -2.53
N TYR A 172 -20.63 -2.99 -2.56
CA TYR A 172 -19.23 -3.39 -2.51
C TYR A 172 -18.63 -3.59 -3.90
N GLU A 173 -17.34 -3.37 -3.99
CA GLU A 173 -16.52 -3.84 -5.11
C GLU A 173 -15.78 -5.10 -4.71
N VAL A 174 -15.79 -6.09 -5.58
CA VAL A 174 -15.15 -7.37 -5.33
C VAL A 174 -14.05 -7.62 -6.36
N ARG A 175 -12.88 -7.99 -5.87
CA ARG A 175 -11.75 -8.41 -6.70
C ARG A 175 -11.26 -9.78 -6.26
N ILE A 176 -11.11 -10.71 -7.20
CA ILE A 176 -10.49 -12.02 -6.94
C ILE A 176 -9.14 -12.04 -7.62
N SER A 177 -8.09 -12.27 -6.85
CA SER A 177 -6.71 -12.30 -7.33
C SER A 177 -6.07 -13.65 -7.09
N ALA A 178 -5.25 -14.08 -8.08
CA ALA A 178 -4.43 -15.28 -7.95
C ALA A 178 -3.13 -14.96 -7.20
N PHE A 179 -2.82 -15.78 -6.21
CA PHE A 179 -1.59 -15.71 -5.43
C PHE A 179 -0.77 -16.98 -5.63
N PHE A 180 0.54 -16.89 -5.33
CA PHE A 180 1.46 -18.02 -5.40
C PHE A 180 1.37 -18.78 -6.73
N LYS A 181 1.41 -18.03 -7.85
CA LYS A 181 1.30 -18.55 -9.23
C LYS A 181 0.01 -19.35 -9.49
N GLY A 182 -1.11 -18.94 -8.89
CA GLY A 182 -2.41 -19.57 -9.07
C GLY A 182 -2.69 -20.76 -8.15
N ASN A 183 -1.87 -20.96 -7.12
CA ASN A 183 -2.13 -21.98 -6.11
C ASN A 183 -3.14 -21.54 -5.05
N GLN A 184 -3.43 -20.24 -4.96
CA GLN A 184 -4.42 -19.68 -4.05
C GLN A 184 -5.17 -18.54 -4.72
N PHE A 185 -6.47 -18.44 -4.46
CA PHE A 185 -7.33 -17.37 -4.93
C PHE A 185 -7.97 -16.65 -3.75
N LEU A 186 -7.72 -15.36 -3.64
CA LEU A 186 -8.25 -14.54 -2.57
C LEU A 186 -9.27 -13.54 -3.12
N LYS A 187 -10.42 -13.49 -2.48
CA LYS A 187 -11.49 -12.54 -2.75
C LYS A 187 -11.36 -11.36 -1.80
N PHE A 188 -11.17 -10.18 -2.34
CA PHE A 188 -11.12 -8.91 -1.62
C PHE A 188 -12.45 -8.18 -1.82
N THR A 189 -13.06 -7.77 -0.73
CA THR A 189 -14.28 -6.96 -0.75
C THR A 189 -13.95 -5.56 -0.26
N TYR A 190 -14.29 -4.54 -1.07
CA TYR A 190 -14.01 -3.12 -0.79
C TYR A 190 -15.30 -2.31 -0.74
N LEU A 191 -15.28 -1.22 0.02
CA LEU A 191 -16.25 -0.14 -0.06
C LEU A 191 -15.56 1.10 -0.63
N ARG A 192 -16.12 1.66 -1.71
CA ARG A 192 -15.56 2.80 -2.44
C ARG A 192 -16.30 4.09 -2.11
N TYR A 193 -15.55 5.11 -1.71
CA TYR A 193 -16.02 6.48 -1.56
C TYR A 193 -15.52 7.33 -2.72
N LYS A 194 -16.38 8.17 -3.30
CA LYS A 194 -16.10 8.96 -4.50
C LYS A 194 -16.10 10.47 -4.28
N ASP A 195 -16.59 10.96 -3.14
CA ASP A 195 -16.40 12.35 -2.74
C ASP A 195 -15.09 12.46 -1.96
N VAL A 196 -14.04 12.79 -2.68
CA VAL A 196 -12.70 13.02 -2.15
C VAL A 196 -12.28 14.43 -2.49
N ARG A 197 -11.79 15.19 -1.51
CA ARG A 197 -11.44 16.61 -1.69
C ARG A 197 -10.00 16.86 -1.28
N LEU A 198 -9.31 17.69 -2.06
CA LEU A 198 -7.96 18.15 -1.76
C LEU A 198 -8.00 19.13 -0.57
N VAL A 199 -7.24 18.83 0.45
CA VAL A 199 -7.10 19.65 1.66
C VAL A 199 -5.77 20.38 1.67
N GLY A 200 -4.70 19.72 1.23
CA GLY A 200 -3.40 20.35 1.20
C GLY A 200 -2.36 19.57 0.40
N THR A 201 -1.44 20.31 -0.17
CA THR A 201 -0.26 19.79 -0.86
C THR A 201 0.88 20.79 -0.77
N PRO A 202 2.11 20.35 -0.52
CA PRO A 202 3.27 21.22 -0.70
C PRO A 202 3.46 21.54 -2.19
N PRO A 203 4.22 22.59 -2.52
CA PRO A 203 4.67 22.81 -3.89
C PRO A 203 5.52 21.63 -4.40
N GLU A 204 5.53 21.40 -5.71
CA GLU A 204 6.29 20.32 -6.36
C GLU A 204 7.79 20.39 -6.01
N SER A 205 8.34 21.58 -5.79
CA SER A 205 9.71 21.78 -5.31
C SER A 205 10.01 21.09 -3.97
N ILE A 206 9.00 20.74 -3.20
CA ILE A 206 9.08 19.93 -1.97
C ILE A 206 8.55 18.51 -2.25
N GLY A 207 7.36 18.40 -2.85
CA GLY A 207 6.67 17.13 -3.09
C GLY A 207 7.43 16.19 -4.04
N LYS A 208 8.21 16.74 -4.96
CA LYS A 208 9.07 16.01 -5.91
C LYS A 208 10.53 16.50 -5.85
N PHE A 209 11.02 16.89 -4.68
CA PHE A 209 12.40 17.34 -4.51
C PHE A 209 13.40 16.28 -4.98
N GLY A 210 14.38 16.67 -5.79
CA GLY A 210 15.37 15.79 -6.39
C GLY A 210 14.87 15.05 -7.65
N GLY A 211 13.59 15.14 -7.95
CA GLY A 211 13.00 14.54 -9.17
C GLY A 211 13.25 13.04 -9.28
N ASP A 212 13.42 12.58 -10.52
CA ASP A 212 13.69 11.18 -10.80
C ASP A 212 15.17 10.82 -10.56
N THR A 213 16.07 11.81 -10.60
CA THR A 213 17.51 11.62 -10.38
C THR A 213 17.81 11.10 -8.97
N ASP A 214 17.19 11.69 -7.94
CA ASP A 214 17.39 11.31 -6.54
C ASP A 214 16.40 10.23 -6.08
N ASN A 215 15.51 9.77 -6.96
CA ASN A 215 14.66 8.66 -6.66
C ASN A 215 15.52 7.38 -6.50
N TRP A 216 15.31 6.61 -5.46
CA TRP A 216 16.11 5.43 -5.12
C TRP A 216 17.51 5.73 -4.52
N GLU A 217 17.86 6.99 -4.30
CA GLU A 217 19.09 7.34 -3.63
C GLU A 217 18.88 7.69 -2.14
N TRP A 218 19.92 7.50 -1.36
CA TRP A 218 19.95 7.84 0.05
C TRP A 218 21.09 8.85 0.32
N PRO A 219 20.86 9.87 1.16
CA PRO A 219 19.63 10.22 1.88
C PRO A 219 18.58 10.89 0.98
N ARG A 220 17.27 10.70 1.32
CA ARG A 220 16.15 11.33 0.63
C ARG A 220 15.68 12.57 1.40
N HIS A 221 15.44 13.65 0.65
CA HIS A 221 14.97 14.93 1.21
C HIS A 221 13.60 15.36 0.66
N THR A 222 12.97 14.49 -0.14
CA THR A 222 11.66 14.75 -0.73
C THR A 222 10.57 14.77 0.34
N GLY A 223 9.74 15.79 0.36
CA GLY A 223 8.52 15.85 1.14
C GLY A 223 7.33 15.32 0.33
N ASP A 224 7.39 14.03 -0.06
CA ASP A 224 6.42 13.38 -0.94
C ASP A 224 5.12 13.04 -0.20
N PHE A 225 4.30 14.06 0.06
CA PHE A 225 3.00 13.89 0.71
C PHE A 225 1.94 14.81 0.11
N SER A 226 0.69 14.40 0.22
CA SER A 226 -0.51 15.20 -0.04
C SER A 226 -1.64 14.80 0.90
N ILE A 227 -2.56 15.71 1.13
CA ILE A 227 -3.61 15.59 2.13
C ILE A 227 -4.95 15.75 1.45
N PHE A 228 -5.83 14.77 1.68
CA PHE A 228 -7.20 14.78 1.18
C PHE A 228 -8.19 14.53 2.32
N ARG A 229 -9.46 14.71 2.04
CA ARG A 229 -10.56 14.31 2.93
C ARG A 229 -11.59 13.52 2.16
N VAL A 230 -12.03 12.42 2.76
CA VAL A 230 -13.13 11.60 2.28
C VAL A 230 -14.43 12.12 2.87
N TYR A 231 -15.46 12.18 2.05
CA TYR A 231 -16.81 12.55 2.42
C TYR A 231 -17.78 11.39 2.16
N MET A 232 -18.89 11.40 2.88
CA MET A 232 -19.98 10.45 2.76
C MET A 232 -21.33 11.20 2.81
N SER A 233 -22.39 10.57 2.34
CA SER A 233 -23.73 11.12 2.50
C SER A 233 -24.14 11.20 3.99
N PRO A 234 -25.08 12.08 4.35
CA PRO A 234 -25.50 12.26 5.75
C PRO A 234 -26.06 11.01 6.42
N ASP A 235 -26.55 10.04 5.64
CA ASP A 235 -27.00 8.72 6.11
C ASP A 235 -25.85 7.70 6.35
N GLY A 236 -24.59 8.13 6.14
CA GLY A 236 -23.40 7.32 6.37
C GLY A 236 -22.97 6.44 5.20
N ASN A 237 -23.65 6.53 4.05
CA ASN A 237 -23.32 5.73 2.88
C ASN A 237 -22.24 6.38 2.01
N ALA A 238 -21.53 5.55 1.25
CA ALA A 238 -20.64 6.02 0.19
C ALA A 238 -21.48 6.70 -0.92
N SER A 239 -21.04 7.87 -1.37
CA SER A 239 -21.77 8.68 -2.35
C SER A 239 -20.83 9.37 -3.32
N GLU A 240 -21.40 9.83 -4.44
CA GLU A 240 -20.77 10.80 -5.33
C GLU A 240 -20.66 12.16 -4.63
N TYR A 241 -19.88 13.08 -5.21
CA TYR A 241 -19.77 14.45 -4.70
C TYR A 241 -21.15 15.09 -4.53
N ASN A 242 -21.38 15.63 -3.34
CA ASN A 242 -22.56 16.46 -3.04
C ASN A 242 -22.18 17.50 -1.97
N MET A 243 -22.68 18.71 -2.11
CA MET A 243 -22.44 19.77 -1.12
C MET A 243 -23.00 19.43 0.28
N ALA A 244 -24.03 18.60 0.36
CA ALA A 244 -24.62 18.14 1.61
C ALA A 244 -23.83 17.00 2.28
N ASN A 245 -22.82 16.45 1.61
CA ASN A 245 -22.02 15.38 2.19
C ASN A 245 -21.24 15.87 3.41
N ILE A 246 -21.09 14.96 4.35
CA ILE A 246 -20.36 15.19 5.61
C ILE A 246 -19.02 14.44 5.59
N PRO A 247 -18.02 14.85 6.38
CA PRO A 247 -16.77 14.13 6.50
C PRO A 247 -17.00 12.67 6.90
N PHE A 248 -16.31 11.77 6.23
CA PHE A 248 -16.30 10.34 6.54
C PHE A 248 -15.82 10.09 7.97
N VAL A 249 -16.49 9.18 8.68
CA VAL A 249 -16.11 8.73 10.01
C VAL A 249 -15.46 7.35 9.91
N PRO A 250 -14.12 7.24 9.94
CA PRO A 250 -13.42 5.97 9.81
C PRO A 250 -13.58 5.11 11.06
N LYS A 251 -13.56 3.78 10.90
CA LYS A 251 -13.58 2.82 12.01
C LYS A 251 -12.27 2.84 12.81
N HIS A 252 -11.17 3.25 12.18
CA HIS A 252 -9.85 3.34 12.79
C HIS A 252 -9.09 4.55 12.22
N VAL A 253 -8.26 5.15 13.06
CA VAL A 253 -7.35 6.24 12.67
C VAL A 253 -5.95 5.96 13.20
N LEU A 254 -4.94 6.36 12.44
CA LEU A 254 -3.56 6.31 12.88
C LEU A 254 -3.15 7.62 13.53
N PRO A 255 -2.66 7.62 14.76
CA PRO A 255 -2.12 8.82 15.37
C PRO A 255 -0.78 9.20 14.70
N VAL A 256 -0.60 10.50 14.44
CA VAL A 256 0.66 11.02 13.92
C VAL A 256 1.63 11.24 15.08
N SER A 257 2.78 10.55 15.05
CA SER A 257 3.84 10.73 16.05
C SER A 257 4.87 11.77 15.56
N ILE A 258 5.15 12.76 16.43
CA ILE A 258 6.19 13.77 16.17
C ILE A 258 7.49 13.48 16.93
N LYS A 259 7.56 12.36 17.67
CA LYS A 259 8.77 11.98 18.41
C LYS A 259 9.93 11.55 17.54
N GLY A 260 9.65 11.18 16.28
CA GLY A 260 10.63 10.49 15.43
C GLY A 260 10.87 9.04 15.87
N LEU A 261 11.90 8.45 15.28
CA LEU A 261 12.36 7.08 15.56
C LEU A 261 13.83 7.12 15.98
N ASN A 262 14.24 6.19 16.84
CA ASN A 262 15.63 5.94 17.13
C ASN A 262 16.14 4.76 16.32
N ASP A 263 17.46 4.64 16.20
CA ASP A 263 18.07 3.47 15.60
C ASP A 263 17.71 2.21 16.40
N GLY A 264 17.27 1.16 15.68
CA GLY A 264 16.78 -0.08 16.28
C GLY A 264 15.31 -0.10 16.70
N ASP A 265 14.58 1.01 16.59
CA ASP A 265 13.13 1.01 16.80
C ASP A 265 12.42 0.17 15.75
N TYR A 266 11.34 -0.51 16.14
CA TYR A 266 10.51 -1.27 15.20
C TYR A 266 9.71 -0.33 14.31
N ALA A 267 9.82 -0.55 13.00
CA ALA A 267 9.02 0.10 11.99
C ALA A 267 8.44 -0.92 11.02
N MET A 268 7.26 -0.66 10.50
CA MET A 268 6.66 -1.44 9.42
C MET A 268 5.87 -0.53 8.49
N ILE A 269 5.78 -0.93 7.22
CA ILE A 269 4.88 -0.34 6.23
C ILE A 269 3.68 -1.25 6.09
N TYR A 270 2.49 -0.66 6.13
CA TYR A 270 1.22 -1.34 5.93
C TYR A 270 0.50 -0.69 4.75
N GLY A 271 0.11 -1.46 3.74
CA GLY A 271 -0.57 -0.88 2.59
C GLY A 271 -0.68 -1.81 1.39
N TYR A 272 -0.82 -1.19 0.22
CA TYR A 272 -1.02 -1.84 -1.07
C TYR A 272 0.20 -1.61 -1.95
N PRO A 273 1.26 -2.41 -1.79
CA PRO A 273 2.48 -2.25 -2.56
C PRO A 273 2.27 -2.64 -4.03
N GLY A 274 3.16 -2.18 -4.89
CA GLY A 274 3.29 -2.67 -6.26
C GLY A 274 3.74 -4.13 -6.31
N SER A 275 4.46 -4.51 -7.33
CA SER A 275 5.00 -5.86 -7.48
C SER A 275 6.51 -5.87 -7.33
N THR A 276 7.03 -6.94 -6.74
CA THR A 276 8.47 -7.21 -6.64
C THR A 276 8.72 -8.66 -7.03
N ASN A 277 9.65 -8.87 -7.97
CA ASN A 277 10.14 -10.19 -8.31
C ASN A 277 11.34 -10.52 -7.41
N ARG A 278 11.07 -11.24 -6.32
CA ARG A 278 12.13 -11.85 -5.51
C ARG A 278 12.62 -13.12 -6.20
N TYR A 279 13.84 -13.47 -6.01
CA TYR A 279 14.41 -14.73 -6.52
C TYR A 279 14.29 -14.85 -8.06
N GLU A 280 14.54 -13.74 -8.76
CA GLU A 280 14.63 -13.76 -10.22
C GLU A 280 15.89 -14.55 -10.63
N THR A 281 15.79 -15.32 -11.72
CA THR A 281 16.92 -16.03 -12.28
C THR A 281 17.90 -15.07 -12.96
N SER A 282 19.16 -15.50 -13.16
CA SER A 282 20.15 -14.70 -13.91
C SER A 282 19.64 -14.34 -15.32
N TYR A 283 18.91 -15.25 -15.97
CA TYR A 283 18.29 -14.99 -17.28
C TYR A 283 17.17 -13.93 -17.21
N GLY A 284 16.37 -13.94 -16.16
CA GLY A 284 15.36 -12.92 -15.93
C GLY A 284 15.96 -11.55 -15.63
N VAL A 285 17.06 -11.51 -14.87
CA VAL A 285 17.84 -10.28 -14.65
C VAL A 285 18.42 -9.77 -15.97
N GLN A 286 19.02 -10.64 -16.79
CA GLN A 286 19.53 -10.29 -18.11
C GLN A 286 18.45 -9.73 -19.04
N LEU A 287 17.26 -10.34 -19.05
CA LEU A 287 16.12 -9.82 -19.82
C LEU A 287 15.80 -8.37 -19.41
N LYS A 288 15.79 -8.10 -18.12
CA LYS A 288 15.53 -6.74 -17.58
C LYS A 288 16.63 -5.75 -17.98
N THR A 289 17.91 -6.13 -17.76
CA THR A 289 19.05 -5.22 -17.98
C THR A 289 19.35 -4.98 -19.45
N ASP A 290 19.21 -5.99 -20.29
CA ASP A 290 19.72 -5.95 -21.65
C ASP A 290 18.62 -5.65 -22.70
N ILE A 291 17.34 -5.86 -22.33
CA ILE A 291 16.23 -5.77 -23.29
C ILE A 291 15.14 -4.81 -22.81
N GLU A 292 14.65 -4.94 -21.56
CA GLU A 292 13.51 -4.15 -21.09
C GLU A 292 13.90 -2.75 -20.58
N ASN A 293 15.06 -2.61 -19.94
CA ASN A 293 15.52 -1.33 -19.37
C ASN A 293 16.33 -0.44 -20.31
N PRO A 294 17.05 -0.93 -21.35
CA PRO A 294 17.73 -0.02 -22.27
C PRO A 294 16.73 0.79 -23.08
N THR A 295 16.67 2.09 -22.86
CA THR A 295 15.93 3.08 -23.66
C THR A 295 16.87 4.07 -24.26
#